data_fbcd398d27e6ee32e0d235ce90cb3320
#
_entry.id   fbcd398d27e6ee32e0d235ce90cb3320
#
_cell.length_a   1.000
_cell.length_b   1.000
_cell.length_c   1.000
_cell.angle_alpha   90.00
_cell.angle_beta   90.00
_cell.angle_gamma   90.00
#
_symmetry.space_group_name_H-M   'P 1'
#
loop_
_entity.id
_entity.type
_entity.pdbx_description
1 polymer ?
#
loop_
_entity_poly.entity_id
_entity_poly.type
_entity_poly.pdbx_seq_one_letter_code
_entity_poly.pdbx_strand_id
1 'polypeptide(L)'
;GKLSAQREESALHRGLTELLASYGVSIDPALLTPGETLYAIELGEADASAAAEALLGEAAEADSSSTRYEILYSADSGSVSFSRSGALHAELSAAVGGRSYEQDMQRRLRGMGYTVWQTQPAVRQADGVYALGVEQALLGMPVFGGTLTFTYQDGALRAADGVFYPESGSIARVSEEACISCADALTQILASRDALGWVGSQITGMQQGYLHSETATSALRFTPVWRVETDTAVFYVNGITREVRQAE
;
A
#
# COMPACT_ATOMS: atom_id res chain seq x y z
N GLY A 1 -5.33 37.00 0.23
CA GLY A 1 -5.43 35.60 -0.17
C GLY A 1 -4.43 34.68 0.54
N LYS A 2 -3.18 34.61 0.11
CA LYS A 2 -2.17 33.64 0.65
C LYS A 2 -1.82 33.86 2.12
N LEU A 3 -1.68 35.10 2.57
CA LEU A 3 -1.37 35.45 3.97
C LEU A 3 -2.51 35.12 4.94
N SER A 4 -3.74 35.21 4.49
CA SER A 4 -4.93 34.86 5.26
C SER A 4 -5.02 33.34 5.44
N ALA A 5 -4.84 32.58 4.37
CA ALA A 5 -4.85 31.12 4.42
C ALA A 5 -3.72 30.54 5.33
N GLN A 6 -2.51 31.13 5.26
CA GLN A 6 -1.40 30.71 6.13
C GLN A 6 -1.66 31.00 7.62
N ARG A 7 -2.35 32.11 7.91
CA ARG A 7 -2.73 32.42 9.30
C ARG A 7 -3.80 31.50 9.84
N GLU A 8 -4.78 31.15 9.02
CA GLU A 8 -5.84 30.20 9.37
C GLU A 8 -5.28 28.80 9.60
N GLU A 9 -4.38 28.35 8.72
CA GLU A 9 -3.68 27.08 8.86
C GLU A 9 -2.83 27.03 10.14
N SER A 10 -2.07 28.08 10.43
CA SER A 10 -1.25 28.17 11.65
C SER A 10 -2.09 28.20 12.93
N ALA A 11 -3.25 28.81 12.89
CA ALA A 11 -4.20 28.83 14.00
C ALA A 11 -4.83 27.44 14.23
N LEU A 12 -5.19 26.74 13.15
CA LEU A 12 -5.71 25.38 13.20
C LEU A 12 -4.68 24.42 13.78
N HIS A 13 -3.43 24.49 13.31
CA HIS A 13 -2.32 23.65 13.83
C HIS A 13 -2.09 23.89 15.32
N ARG A 14 -2.10 25.14 15.77
CA ARG A 14 -1.98 25.46 17.20
C ARG A 14 -3.12 24.90 18.02
N GLY A 15 -4.35 25.11 17.58
CA GLY A 15 -5.53 24.60 18.28
C GLY A 15 -5.52 23.08 18.40
N LEU A 16 -5.12 22.38 17.33
CA LEU A 16 -5.01 20.93 17.35
C LEU A 16 -3.89 20.43 18.26
N THR A 17 -2.73 21.08 18.24
CA THR A 17 -1.60 20.76 19.14
C THR A 17 -1.99 20.96 20.61
N GLU A 18 -2.69 22.03 20.92
CA GLU A 18 -3.19 22.33 22.28
C GLU A 18 -4.26 21.31 22.72
N LEU A 19 -5.18 20.93 21.80
CA LEU A 19 -6.18 19.90 22.07
C LEU A 19 -5.51 18.56 22.38
N LEU A 20 -4.55 18.12 21.61
CA LEU A 20 -3.78 16.90 21.85
C LEU A 20 -3.06 16.96 23.20
N ALA A 21 -2.41 18.08 23.48
CA ALA A 21 -1.70 18.29 24.75
C ALA A 21 -2.64 18.21 25.97
N SER A 22 -3.89 18.65 25.85
CA SER A 22 -4.89 18.51 26.92
C SER A 22 -5.25 17.06 27.23
N TYR A 23 -5.03 16.15 26.29
CA TYR A 23 -5.15 14.69 26.46
C TYR A 23 -3.81 14.01 26.80
N GLY A 24 -2.75 14.78 27.05
CA GLY A 24 -1.42 14.26 27.32
C GLY A 24 -0.71 13.69 26.07
N VAL A 25 -1.10 14.14 24.89
CA VAL A 25 -0.53 13.67 23.61
C VAL A 25 0.27 14.79 22.95
N SER A 26 1.51 14.50 22.58
CA SER A 26 2.36 15.40 21.81
C SER A 26 2.43 15.01 20.35
N ILE A 27 2.64 16.00 19.48
CA ILE A 27 2.84 15.82 18.05
C ILE A 27 3.82 16.87 17.54
N ASP A 28 4.70 16.46 16.61
CA ASP A 28 5.48 17.41 15.82
C ASP A 28 4.53 18.14 14.85
N PRO A 29 4.43 19.47 14.91
CA PRO A 29 3.58 20.24 13.99
C PRO A 29 3.88 19.99 12.50
N ALA A 30 5.08 19.55 12.14
CA ALA A 30 5.45 19.20 10.78
C ALA A 30 4.64 18.00 10.22
N LEU A 31 4.05 17.19 11.09
CA LEU A 31 3.16 16.09 10.69
C LEU A 31 1.75 16.53 10.31
N LEU A 32 1.37 17.75 10.68
CA LEU A 32 0.05 18.34 10.39
C LEU A 32 0.03 18.92 8.98
N THR A 33 0.11 18.07 7.98
CA THR A 33 0.07 18.48 6.58
C THR A 33 -1.35 18.43 6.03
N PRO A 34 -1.71 19.33 5.10
CA PRO A 34 -2.95 19.17 4.36
C PRO A 34 -2.87 17.87 3.54
N GLY A 35 -3.91 17.06 3.62
CA GLY A 35 -4.01 15.84 2.83
C GLY A 35 -4.34 16.12 1.37
N GLU A 36 -4.15 15.13 0.55
CA GLU A 36 -4.63 15.12 -0.84
C GLU A 36 -6.14 14.84 -0.87
N THR A 37 -6.80 15.30 -1.93
CA THR A 37 -8.21 15.00 -2.16
C THR A 37 -8.34 13.59 -2.72
N LEU A 38 -8.65 12.63 -1.87
CA LEU A 38 -8.79 11.22 -2.22
C LEU A 38 -10.24 10.76 -2.05
N TYR A 39 -10.66 9.87 -2.93
CA TYR A 39 -11.97 9.22 -2.87
C TYR A 39 -11.80 7.70 -2.77
N ALA A 40 -12.81 7.00 -2.27
CA ALA A 40 -12.87 5.57 -2.45
C ALA A 40 -13.02 5.24 -3.94
N ILE A 41 -12.25 4.27 -4.41
CA ILE A 41 -12.16 3.91 -5.82
C ILE A 41 -12.25 2.40 -6.01
N GLU A 42 -12.62 2.01 -7.22
CA GLU A 42 -12.54 0.65 -7.72
C GLU A 42 -11.70 0.61 -8.99
N LEU A 43 -10.81 -0.36 -9.06
CA LEU A 43 -10.08 -0.66 -10.29
C LEU A 43 -10.87 -1.68 -11.13
N GLY A 44 -10.92 -1.45 -12.42
CA GLY A 44 -11.43 -2.41 -13.38
C GLY A 44 -10.48 -3.59 -13.57
N GLU A 45 -10.95 -4.60 -14.26
CA GLU A 45 -10.12 -5.75 -14.64
C GLU A 45 -8.98 -5.30 -15.56
N ALA A 46 -7.80 -5.86 -15.33
CA ALA A 46 -6.61 -5.63 -16.14
C ALA A 46 -6.03 -6.96 -16.61
N ASP A 47 -5.40 -6.92 -17.78
CA ASP A 47 -4.61 -8.02 -18.29
C ASP A 47 -3.28 -8.10 -17.51
N ALA A 48 -3.02 -9.23 -16.89
CA ALA A 48 -1.81 -9.48 -16.10
C ALA A 48 -0.70 -10.17 -16.91
N SER A 49 -0.87 -10.39 -18.21
CA SER A 49 0.13 -11.13 -19.04
C SER A 49 1.50 -10.44 -19.04
N ALA A 50 1.53 -9.12 -19.19
CA ALA A 50 2.79 -8.36 -19.14
C ALA A 50 3.49 -8.48 -17.78
N ALA A 51 2.75 -8.50 -16.68
CA ALA A 51 3.30 -8.70 -15.35
C ALA A 51 3.87 -10.13 -15.18
N ALA A 52 3.17 -11.14 -15.71
CA ALA A 52 3.65 -12.52 -15.71
C ALA A 52 4.96 -12.64 -16.50
N GLU A 53 5.02 -12.10 -17.69
CA GLU A 53 6.22 -12.11 -18.54
C GLU A 53 7.40 -11.37 -17.91
N ALA A 54 7.14 -10.26 -17.22
CA ALA A 54 8.18 -9.53 -16.48
C ALA A 54 8.79 -10.36 -15.34
N LEU A 55 7.98 -11.15 -14.65
CA LEU A 55 8.44 -12.04 -13.58
C LEU A 55 9.16 -13.27 -14.13
N LEU A 56 8.61 -13.91 -15.16
CA LEU A 56 9.18 -15.11 -15.78
C LEU A 56 10.45 -14.80 -16.59
N GLY A 57 10.58 -13.58 -17.09
CA GLY A 57 11.69 -13.16 -17.94
C GLY A 57 11.58 -13.66 -19.40
N GLU A 58 10.43 -14.19 -19.78
CA GLU A 58 10.14 -14.74 -21.10
C GLU A 58 8.63 -14.68 -21.39
N ALA A 59 8.26 -14.96 -22.63
CA ALA A 59 6.86 -15.03 -23.01
C ALA A 59 6.15 -16.14 -22.22
N ALA A 60 4.93 -15.86 -21.81
CA ALA A 60 4.13 -16.76 -20.99
C ALA A 60 2.78 -17.03 -21.64
N GLU A 61 2.26 -18.22 -21.40
CA GLU A 61 0.94 -18.63 -21.86
C GLU A 61 0.01 -18.79 -20.65
N ALA A 62 -1.23 -18.33 -20.81
CA ALA A 62 -2.26 -18.58 -19.82
C ALA A 62 -2.62 -20.06 -19.78
N ASP A 63 -2.61 -20.64 -18.59
CA ASP A 63 -2.93 -22.05 -18.38
C ASP A 63 -4.45 -22.27 -18.55
N SER A 64 -4.81 -23.39 -19.17
CA SER A 64 -6.21 -23.80 -19.34
C SER A 64 -6.91 -24.12 -18.01
N SER A 65 -6.17 -24.37 -16.94
CA SER A 65 -6.70 -24.52 -15.60
C SER A 65 -7.09 -23.20 -14.92
N SER A 66 -6.80 -22.05 -15.55
CA SER A 66 -7.22 -20.74 -15.04
C SER A 66 -8.73 -20.67 -14.85
N THR A 67 -9.13 -20.05 -13.74
CA THR A 67 -10.53 -19.86 -13.37
C THR A 67 -10.94 -18.40 -13.48
N ARG A 68 -12.21 -18.11 -13.24
CA ARG A 68 -12.72 -16.75 -13.12
C ARG A 68 -12.01 -15.93 -12.01
N TYR A 69 -11.50 -16.59 -10.97
CA TYR A 69 -10.95 -15.96 -9.77
C TYR A 69 -9.42 -15.92 -9.74
N GLU A 70 -8.77 -16.78 -10.51
CA GLU A 70 -7.33 -16.94 -10.55
C GLU A 70 -6.86 -17.28 -11.95
N ILE A 71 -5.88 -16.53 -12.44
CA ILE A 71 -5.24 -16.77 -13.73
C ILE A 71 -3.82 -17.26 -13.47
N LEU A 72 -3.49 -18.39 -14.07
CA LEU A 72 -2.16 -19.00 -14.03
C LEU A 72 -1.46 -18.79 -15.37
N TYR A 73 -0.24 -18.30 -15.32
CA TYR A 73 0.67 -18.20 -16.46
C TYR A 73 1.85 -19.13 -16.25
N SER A 74 2.29 -19.77 -17.31
CA SER A 74 3.41 -20.73 -17.28
C SER A 74 4.39 -20.45 -18.42
N ALA A 75 5.67 -20.72 -18.14
CA ALA A 75 6.78 -20.69 -19.07
C ALA A 75 7.84 -21.69 -18.59
N ASP A 76 8.95 -21.83 -19.32
CA ASP A 76 10.03 -22.72 -18.90
C ASP A 76 10.66 -22.35 -17.57
N SER A 77 10.70 -21.05 -17.26
CA SER A 77 11.24 -20.50 -16.01
C SER A 77 10.35 -20.68 -14.78
N GLY A 78 9.10 -21.12 -14.95
CA GLY A 78 8.20 -21.35 -13.83
C GLY A 78 6.75 -20.98 -14.09
N SER A 79 6.05 -20.61 -13.02
CA SER A 79 4.64 -20.24 -13.07
C SER A 79 4.33 -19.03 -12.18
N VAL A 80 3.34 -18.27 -12.58
CA VAL A 80 2.83 -17.10 -11.84
C VAL A 80 1.31 -17.17 -11.80
N SER A 81 0.73 -17.04 -10.62
CA SER A 81 -0.71 -16.91 -10.45
C SER A 81 -1.10 -15.54 -9.93
N PHE A 82 -2.19 -15.01 -10.47
CA PHE A 82 -2.82 -13.77 -10.03
C PHE A 82 -4.25 -14.06 -9.62
N SER A 83 -4.61 -13.74 -8.39
CA SER A 83 -6.00 -13.76 -8.00
C SER A 83 -6.70 -12.47 -8.46
N ARG A 84 -8.01 -12.54 -8.57
CA ARG A 84 -8.83 -11.38 -8.90
C ARG A 84 -8.76 -10.27 -7.85
N SER A 85 -8.47 -10.60 -6.59
CA SER A 85 -8.32 -9.67 -5.47
C SER A 85 -6.91 -9.13 -5.28
N GLY A 86 -5.98 -9.42 -6.19
CA GLY A 86 -4.63 -8.87 -6.19
C GLY A 86 -3.57 -9.75 -5.55
N ALA A 87 -3.90 -10.94 -5.05
CA ALA A 87 -2.88 -11.87 -4.57
C ALA A 87 -2.03 -12.35 -5.75
N LEU A 88 -0.71 -12.37 -5.55
CA LEU A 88 0.28 -12.82 -6.50
C LEU A 88 1.14 -13.91 -5.85
N HIS A 89 1.29 -15.02 -6.56
CA HIS A 89 2.20 -16.09 -6.18
C HIS A 89 2.99 -16.56 -7.40
N ALA A 90 4.30 -16.61 -7.27
CA ALA A 90 5.17 -17.10 -8.33
C ALA A 90 6.23 -18.06 -7.78
N GLU A 91 6.39 -19.17 -8.47
CA GLU A 91 7.48 -20.11 -8.28
C GLU A 91 8.33 -20.13 -9.56
N LEU A 92 9.60 -19.75 -9.42
CA LEU A 92 10.43 -19.37 -10.54
C LEU A 92 11.83 -19.99 -10.45
N SER A 93 12.49 -20.02 -11.60
CA SER A 93 13.92 -20.13 -11.74
C SER A 93 14.35 -19.20 -12.89
N ALA A 94 14.14 -17.89 -12.65
CA ALA A 94 14.40 -16.88 -13.66
C ALA A 94 15.75 -16.21 -13.40
N ALA A 95 16.63 -16.22 -14.39
CA ALA A 95 17.96 -15.65 -14.28
C ALA A 95 17.90 -14.15 -13.95
N VAL A 96 18.76 -13.73 -13.01
CA VAL A 96 18.90 -12.33 -12.63
C VAL A 96 19.58 -11.56 -13.76
N GLY A 97 19.00 -10.41 -14.11
CA GLY A 97 19.61 -9.44 -14.99
C GLY A 97 20.16 -8.26 -14.20
N GLY A 98 21.26 -7.67 -14.67
CA GLY A 98 21.90 -6.55 -13.98
C GLY A 98 22.98 -7.00 -12.97
N ARG A 99 23.36 -6.08 -12.08
CA ARG A 99 24.50 -6.24 -11.17
C ARG A 99 24.11 -6.62 -9.75
N SER A 100 22.81 -6.53 -9.42
CA SER A 100 22.32 -6.82 -8.07
C SER A 100 20.88 -7.33 -8.12
N TYR A 101 20.43 -7.95 -7.04
CA TYR A 101 19.05 -8.38 -6.86
C TYR A 101 18.10 -7.18 -6.85
N GLU A 102 18.49 -6.08 -6.24
CA GLU A 102 17.72 -4.84 -6.21
C GLU A 102 17.46 -4.28 -7.62
N GLN A 103 18.47 -4.29 -8.49
CA GLN A 103 18.34 -3.85 -9.88
C GLN A 103 17.44 -4.77 -10.69
N ASP A 104 17.56 -6.09 -10.49
CA ASP A 104 16.69 -7.07 -11.13
C ASP A 104 15.24 -6.87 -10.71
N MET A 105 15.00 -6.75 -9.40
CA MET A 105 13.65 -6.48 -8.87
C MET A 105 13.05 -5.20 -9.48
N GLN A 106 13.78 -4.11 -9.49
CA GLN A 106 13.29 -2.85 -10.06
C GLN A 106 12.97 -2.95 -11.54
N ARG A 107 13.79 -3.69 -12.31
CA ARG A 107 13.52 -3.94 -13.72
C ARG A 107 12.22 -4.74 -13.91
N ARG A 108 12.00 -5.80 -13.13
CA ARG A 108 10.78 -6.59 -13.19
C ARG A 108 9.56 -5.79 -12.77
N LEU A 109 9.65 -5.01 -11.70
CA LEU A 109 8.57 -4.13 -11.26
C LEU A 109 8.16 -3.13 -12.33
N ARG A 110 9.12 -2.53 -13.05
CA ARG A 110 8.81 -1.66 -14.20
C ARG A 110 8.10 -2.40 -15.32
N GLY A 111 8.54 -3.61 -15.64
CA GLY A 111 7.89 -4.45 -16.65
C GLY A 111 6.49 -4.89 -16.26
N MET A 112 6.22 -5.03 -14.97
CA MET A 112 4.89 -5.32 -14.43
C MET A 112 3.95 -4.11 -14.47
N GLY A 113 4.46 -2.90 -14.65
CA GLY A 113 3.69 -1.68 -14.44
C GLY A 113 3.44 -1.38 -12.96
N TYR A 114 4.30 -1.87 -12.08
CA TYR A 114 4.22 -1.65 -10.63
C TYR A 114 4.84 -0.31 -10.27
N THR A 115 4.05 0.58 -9.68
CA THR A 115 4.54 1.85 -9.14
C THR A 115 4.99 1.65 -7.70
N VAL A 116 6.27 1.89 -7.44
CA VAL A 116 6.88 1.68 -6.13
C VAL A 116 6.59 2.86 -5.21
N TRP A 117 6.06 2.58 -4.03
CA TRP A 117 6.01 3.53 -2.92
C TRP A 117 7.34 3.55 -2.16
N GLN A 118 7.74 2.40 -1.67
CA GLN A 118 9.05 2.21 -1.02
C GLN A 118 9.52 0.77 -1.16
N THR A 119 10.84 0.60 -1.08
CA THR A 119 11.50 -0.70 -1.01
C THR A 119 12.01 -0.95 0.40
N GLN A 120 11.98 -2.21 0.82
CA GLN A 120 12.62 -2.66 2.06
C GLN A 120 14.02 -3.16 1.76
N PRO A 121 14.98 -3.00 2.67
CA PRO A 121 16.32 -3.56 2.53
C PRO A 121 16.28 -5.08 2.32
N ALA A 122 17.23 -5.59 1.54
CA ALA A 122 17.37 -7.03 1.37
C ALA A 122 17.67 -7.70 2.71
N VAL A 123 16.91 -8.74 3.03
CA VAL A 123 17.09 -9.54 4.24
C VAL A 123 17.61 -10.92 3.85
N ARG A 124 18.76 -11.31 4.42
CA ARG A 124 19.28 -12.66 4.29
C ARG A 124 18.46 -13.60 5.19
N GLN A 125 17.76 -14.55 4.58
CA GLN A 125 16.92 -15.51 5.31
C GLN A 125 17.67 -16.81 5.64
N ALA A 126 18.56 -17.24 4.74
CA ALA A 126 19.40 -18.42 4.88
C ALA A 126 20.64 -18.24 4.01
N ASP A 127 21.54 -19.24 3.99
CA ASP A 127 22.73 -19.18 3.14
C ASP A 127 22.37 -19.02 1.67
N GLY A 128 22.78 -17.89 1.10
CA GLY A 128 22.52 -17.52 -0.29
C GLY A 128 21.07 -17.16 -0.63
N VAL A 129 20.16 -17.14 0.35
CA VAL A 129 18.75 -16.77 0.15
C VAL A 129 18.48 -15.36 0.66
N TYR A 130 17.96 -14.50 -0.21
CA TYR A 130 17.66 -13.10 0.09
C TYR A 130 16.21 -12.75 -0.25
N ALA A 131 15.54 -12.10 0.67
CA ALA A 131 14.20 -11.56 0.46
C ALA A 131 14.24 -10.04 0.36
N LEU A 132 13.57 -9.49 -0.65
CA LEU A 132 13.41 -8.07 -0.90
C LEU A 132 11.93 -7.74 -0.95
N GLY A 133 11.49 -6.82 -0.09
CA GLY A 133 10.10 -6.37 -0.04
C GLY A 133 9.90 -5.04 -0.77
N VAL A 134 8.71 -4.86 -1.31
CA VAL A 134 8.30 -3.61 -1.97
C VAL A 134 6.84 -3.33 -1.68
N GLU A 135 6.52 -2.06 -1.48
CA GLU A 135 5.16 -1.57 -1.30
C GLU A 135 4.73 -0.75 -2.51
N GLN A 136 3.48 -0.97 -2.93
CA GLN A 136 2.92 -0.34 -4.13
C GLN A 136 2.33 1.03 -3.81
N ALA A 137 2.53 1.98 -4.73
CA ALA A 137 1.79 3.22 -4.81
C ALA A 137 0.62 3.10 -5.78
N LEU A 138 -0.50 3.71 -5.44
CA LEU A 138 -1.68 3.85 -6.28
C LEU A 138 -2.11 5.32 -6.26
N LEU A 139 -2.22 5.95 -7.43
CA LEU A 139 -2.56 7.37 -7.55
C LEU A 139 -1.66 8.30 -6.69
N GLY A 140 -0.38 7.96 -6.58
CA GLY A 140 0.58 8.74 -5.81
C GLY A 140 0.56 8.51 -4.30
N MET A 141 -0.24 7.56 -3.81
CA MET A 141 -0.39 7.22 -2.38
C MET A 141 0.01 5.77 -2.12
N PRO A 142 0.55 5.46 -0.94
CA PRO A 142 0.85 4.07 -0.58
C PRO A 142 -0.43 3.23 -0.47
N VAL A 143 -0.33 1.96 -0.82
CA VAL A 143 -1.33 0.96 -0.47
C VAL A 143 -0.82 0.23 0.76
N PHE A 144 -1.44 0.46 1.90
CA PHE A 144 -1.02 -0.11 3.17
C PHE A 144 -1.39 -1.59 3.28
N GLY A 145 -0.55 -2.35 4.00
CA GLY A 145 -0.78 -3.76 4.27
C GLY A 145 -0.54 -4.70 3.08
N GLY A 146 -0.09 -4.16 1.95
CA GLY A 146 0.20 -4.93 0.76
C GLY A 146 1.69 -4.87 0.40
N THR A 147 2.43 -5.92 0.73
CA THR A 147 3.84 -6.07 0.36
C THR A 147 3.97 -7.16 -0.70
N LEU A 148 4.83 -6.93 -1.69
CA LEU A 148 5.29 -7.94 -2.61
C LEU A 148 6.73 -8.28 -2.27
N THR A 149 7.00 -9.55 -2.01
CA THR A 149 8.32 -10.03 -1.61
C THR A 149 8.93 -10.87 -2.72
N PHE A 150 10.13 -10.49 -3.15
CA PHE A 150 10.96 -11.23 -4.11
C PHE A 150 12.00 -12.04 -3.34
N THR A 151 12.07 -13.32 -3.62
CA THR A 151 13.07 -14.23 -3.03
C THR A 151 14.08 -14.67 -4.09
N TYR A 152 15.34 -14.37 -3.83
CA TYR A 152 16.47 -14.68 -4.70
C TYR A 152 17.38 -15.72 -4.09
N GLN A 153 17.90 -16.62 -4.91
CA GLN A 153 18.91 -17.60 -4.54
C GLN A 153 19.73 -18.01 -5.76
N ASP A 154 21.04 -18.15 -5.59
CA ASP A 154 21.96 -18.64 -6.61
C ASP A 154 21.85 -17.90 -7.97
N GLY A 155 21.75 -16.59 -7.91
CA GLY A 155 21.66 -15.74 -9.11
C GLY A 155 20.34 -15.85 -9.87
N ALA A 156 19.28 -16.34 -9.24
CA ALA A 156 17.96 -16.46 -9.84
C ALA A 156 16.86 -15.94 -8.92
N LEU A 157 15.81 -15.39 -9.52
CA LEU A 157 14.55 -15.15 -8.83
C LEU A 157 13.85 -16.50 -8.66
N ARG A 158 13.54 -16.86 -7.41
CA ARG A 158 12.92 -18.14 -7.05
C ARG A 158 11.45 -18.03 -6.71
N ALA A 159 11.04 -16.90 -6.12
CA ALA A 159 9.66 -16.67 -5.75
C ALA A 159 9.32 -15.18 -5.78
N ALA A 160 8.05 -14.89 -6.02
CA ALA A 160 7.46 -13.60 -5.75
C ALA A 160 6.09 -13.84 -5.10
N ASP A 161 5.89 -13.32 -3.91
CA ASP A 161 4.70 -13.56 -3.10
C ASP A 161 4.18 -12.27 -2.48
N GLY A 162 2.89 -12.09 -2.51
CA GLY A 162 2.22 -10.97 -1.89
C GLY A 162 1.08 -10.43 -2.72
N VAL A 163 1.06 -9.13 -2.91
CA VAL A 163 -0.01 -8.45 -3.65
C VAL A 163 0.53 -7.60 -4.77
N PHE A 164 -0.23 -7.57 -5.84
CA PHE A 164 -0.03 -6.68 -6.98
C PHE A 164 -1.39 -6.24 -7.50
N TYR A 165 -1.57 -4.94 -7.57
CA TYR A 165 -2.79 -4.33 -8.11
C TYR A 165 -2.46 -3.72 -9.47
N PRO A 166 -2.81 -4.39 -10.59
CA PRO A 166 -2.51 -3.86 -11.90
C PRO A 166 -3.29 -2.56 -12.12
N GLU A 167 -2.58 -1.51 -12.52
CA GLU A 167 -3.21 -0.27 -12.96
C GLU A 167 -3.85 -0.52 -14.33
N SER A 168 -5.12 -0.87 -14.32
CA SER A 168 -5.90 -0.87 -15.53
C SER A 168 -6.28 0.55 -15.90
N GLY A 169 -6.54 0.82 -17.16
CA GLY A 169 -7.01 2.13 -17.61
C GLY A 169 -8.39 2.53 -17.08
N SER A 170 -9.00 1.73 -16.19
CA SER A 170 -10.33 1.95 -15.65
C SER A 170 -10.28 2.11 -14.13
N ILE A 171 -10.51 3.36 -13.69
CA ILE A 171 -10.64 3.71 -12.28
C ILE A 171 -12.00 4.38 -12.10
N ALA A 172 -12.84 3.82 -11.23
CA ALA A 172 -14.14 4.39 -10.89
C ALA A 172 -14.11 4.96 -9.48
N ARG A 173 -14.56 6.19 -9.33
CA ARG A 173 -14.84 6.78 -8.02
C ARG A 173 -16.14 6.19 -7.47
N VAL A 174 -16.12 5.71 -6.23
CA VAL A 174 -17.25 5.04 -5.59
C VAL A 174 -17.72 5.70 -4.29
N SER A 175 -17.10 6.77 -3.84
CA SER A 175 -17.59 7.62 -2.75
C SER A 175 -17.97 9.02 -3.26
N GLU A 176 -19.00 9.60 -2.66
CA GLU A 176 -19.40 10.99 -2.96
C GLU A 176 -18.48 11.97 -2.25
N GLU A 177 -18.11 11.66 -1.01
CA GLU A 177 -17.25 12.49 -0.18
C GLU A 177 -15.78 12.09 -0.33
N ALA A 178 -14.91 13.08 -0.18
CA ALA A 178 -13.48 12.89 -0.13
C ALA A 178 -13.03 12.44 1.27
N CYS A 179 -11.83 11.90 1.32
CA CYS A 179 -11.13 11.57 2.57
C CYS A 179 -11.10 12.77 3.52
N ILE A 180 -11.39 12.51 4.79
CA ILE A 180 -11.29 13.50 5.86
C ILE A 180 -9.89 14.10 5.97
N SER A 181 -9.80 15.27 6.59
CA SER A 181 -8.53 15.96 6.85
C SER A 181 -7.67 15.24 7.90
N CYS A 182 -6.40 15.60 7.95
CA CYS A 182 -5.48 15.18 9.01
C CYS A 182 -6.03 15.56 10.41
N ALA A 183 -6.55 16.78 10.56
CA ALA A 183 -7.14 17.25 11.81
C ALA A 183 -8.35 16.39 12.24
N ASP A 184 -9.23 16.07 11.30
CA ASP A 184 -10.37 15.19 11.58
C ASP A 184 -9.94 13.79 11.96
N ALA A 185 -8.92 13.24 11.29
CA ALA A 185 -8.37 11.93 11.63
C ALA A 185 -7.82 11.89 13.06
N LEU A 186 -7.06 12.90 13.46
CA LEU A 186 -6.54 13.01 14.85
C LEU A 186 -7.66 13.17 15.88
N THR A 187 -8.68 13.94 15.55
CA THR A 187 -9.86 14.08 16.40
C THR A 187 -10.57 12.74 16.60
N GLN A 188 -10.68 11.93 15.55
CA GLN A 188 -11.25 10.58 15.64
C GLN A 188 -10.41 9.66 16.51
N ILE A 189 -9.08 9.72 16.43
CA ILE A 189 -8.18 8.97 17.32
C ILE A 189 -8.42 9.32 18.78
N LEU A 190 -8.49 10.61 19.11
CA LEU A 190 -8.79 11.06 20.47
C LEU A 190 -10.16 10.60 20.95
N ALA A 191 -11.19 10.73 20.12
CA ALA A 191 -12.54 10.28 20.45
C ALA A 191 -12.65 8.77 20.67
N SER A 192 -11.80 7.99 20.01
CA SER A 192 -11.77 6.52 20.08
C SER A 192 -10.79 5.96 21.12
N ARG A 193 -10.09 6.82 21.82
CA ARG A 193 -8.97 6.46 22.70
C ARG A 193 -9.34 5.40 23.73
N ASP A 194 -10.45 5.60 24.43
CA ASP A 194 -10.91 4.67 25.48
C ASP A 194 -11.36 3.34 24.88
N ALA A 195 -12.11 3.37 23.79
CA ALA A 195 -12.59 2.17 23.10
C ALA A 195 -11.44 1.34 22.51
N LEU A 196 -10.36 1.99 22.07
CA LEU A 196 -9.15 1.34 21.56
C LEU A 196 -8.21 0.85 22.67
N GLY A 197 -8.41 1.32 23.92
CA GLY A 197 -7.48 1.09 24.99
C GLY A 197 -6.11 1.73 24.75
N TRP A 198 -6.05 2.80 23.96
CA TRP A 198 -4.79 3.46 23.63
C TRP A 198 -4.32 4.34 24.79
N VAL A 199 -3.14 4.04 25.30
CA VAL A 199 -2.48 4.74 26.41
C VAL A 199 -1.22 5.52 25.98
N GLY A 200 -0.98 5.62 24.70
CA GLY A 200 0.17 6.35 24.16
C GLY A 200 0.12 7.85 24.40
N SER A 201 1.27 8.49 24.29
CA SER A 201 1.46 9.91 24.59
C SER A 201 2.05 10.71 23.44
N GLN A 202 2.36 10.08 22.31
CA GLN A 202 3.00 10.74 21.19
C GLN A 202 2.49 10.22 19.84
N ILE A 203 2.18 11.14 18.94
CA ILE A 203 1.96 10.87 17.52
C ILE A 203 3.30 11.03 16.80
N THR A 204 3.77 9.97 16.15
CA THR A 204 5.09 9.93 15.51
C THR A 204 5.04 9.92 13.99
N GLY A 205 3.87 9.67 13.39
CA GLY A 205 3.71 9.68 11.95
C GLY A 205 2.25 9.86 11.54
N MET A 206 2.06 10.53 10.42
CA MET A 206 0.79 10.72 9.74
C MET A 206 0.99 10.51 8.24
N GLN A 207 0.34 9.53 7.66
CA GLN A 207 0.41 9.28 6.22
C GLN A 207 -0.95 8.89 5.68
N GLN A 208 -1.38 9.60 4.65
CA GLN A 208 -2.54 9.25 3.86
C GLN A 208 -2.21 8.12 2.88
N GLY A 209 -3.16 7.23 2.63
CA GLY A 209 -2.98 6.13 1.69
C GLY A 209 -4.28 5.38 1.47
N TYR A 210 -4.17 4.19 0.92
CA TYR A 210 -5.30 3.31 0.62
C TYR A 210 -5.21 2.00 1.38
N LEU A 211 -6.37 1.46 1.75
CA LEU A 211 -6.54 0.07 2.15
C LEU A 211 -7.39 -0.65 1.11
N HIS A 212 -6.89 -1.79 0.65
CA HIS A 212 -7.64 -2.69 -0.22
C HIS A 212 -8.73 -3.42 0.57
N SER A 213 -9.88 -3.57 -0.06
CA SER A 213 -10.95 -4.45 0.40
C SER A 213 -11.60 -5.15 -0.78
N GLU A 214 -12.17 -6.31 -0.52
CA GLU A 214 -12.97 -7.05 -1.47
C GLU A 214 -14.44 -6.93 -1.06
N THR A 215 -15.31 -6.63 -2.02
CA THR A 215 -16.76 -6.58 -1.81
C THR A 215 -17.45 -7.63 -2.68
N ALA A 216 -18.72 -7.87 -2.44
CA ALA A 216 -19.51 -8.81 -3.24
C ALA A 216 -19.55 -8.45 -4.74
N THR A 217 -19.37 -7.17 -5.06
CA THR A 217 -19.46 -6.64 -6.44
C THR A 217 -18.13 -6.18 -7.02
N SER A 218 -17.09 -6.02 -6.18
CA SER A 218 -15.77 -5.58 -6.60
C SER A 218 -14.68 -6.30 -5.82
N ALA A 219 -13.71 -6.83 -6.54
CA ALA A 219 -12.52 -7.45 -5.96
C ALA A 219 -11.41 -6.45 -5.62
N LEU A 220 -11.39 -5.29 -6.29
CA LEU A 220 -10.34 -4.27 -6.21
C LEU A 220 -10.92 -2.92 -5.77
N ARG A 221 -11.41 -2.86 -4.54
CA ARG A 221 -11.86 -1.64 -3.90
C ARG A 221 -10.77 -1.08 -2.99
N PHE A 222 -10.55 0.22 -3.06
CA PHE A 222 -9.57 0.94 -2.25
C PHE A 222 -10.24 2.08 -1.53
N THR A 223 -10.07 2.07 -0.21
CA THR A 223 -10.61 3.10 0.67
C THR A 223 -9.49 4.00 1.16
N PRO A 224 -9.60 5.33 1.02
CA PRO A 224 -8.59 6.24 1.55
C PRO A 224 -8.63 6.22 3.08
N VAL A 225 -7.44 6.19 3.68
CA VAL A 225 -7.26 6.17 5.12
C VAL A 225 -6.13 7.10 5.53
N TRP A 226 -6.13 7.48 6.81
CA TRP A 226 -4.96 8.03 7.48
C TRP A 226 -4.33 6.94 8.34
N ARG A 227 -3.06 6.67 8.09
CA ARG A 227 -2.23 5.86 8.98
C ARG A 227 -1.63 6.77 10.03
N VAL A 228 -1.95 6.51 11.28
CA VAL A 228 -1.49 7.28 12.43
C VAL A 228 -0.55 6.40 13.23
N GLU A 229 0.72 6.76 13.22
CA GLU A 229 1.75 6.10 14.04
C GLU A 229 1.85 6.80 15.39
N THR A 230 1.89 6.01 16.44
CA THR A 230 2.07 6.47 17.80
C THR A 230 3.26 5.78 18.47
N ASP A 231 3.62 6.22 19.66
CA ASP A 231 4.68 5.61 20.47
C ASP A 231 4.36 4.17 20.92
N THR A 232 3.09 3.74 20.87
CA THR A 232 2.68 2.41 21.37
C THR A 232 1.94 1.56 20.33
N ALA A 233 1.36 2.14 19.30
CA ALA A 233 0.55 1.45 18.32
C ALA A 233 0.44 2.23 17.00
N VAL A 234 -0.04 1.55 15.97
CA VAL A 234 -0.39 2.15 14.68
C VAL A 234 -1.88 1.97 14.46
N PHE A 235 -2.55 3.04 14.01
CA PHE A 235 -3.98 3.04 13.73
C PHE A 235 -4.24 3.42 12.28
N TYR A 236 -5.34 2.91 11.74
CA TYR A 236 -5.94 3.39 10.52
C TYR A 236 -7.25 4.10 10.83
N VAL A 237 -7.40 5.31 10.34
CA VAL A 237 -8.66 6.05 10.36
C VAL A 237 -9.26 6.00 8.96
N ASN A 238 -10.41 5.35 8.82
CA ASN A 238 -11.12 5.31 7.54
C ASN A 238 -11.49 6.74 7.13
N GLY A 239 -11.00 7.16 5.98
CA GLY A 239 -11.21 8.54 5.50
C GLY A 239 -12.65 8.86 5.07
N ILE A 240 -13.49 7.86 4.91
CA ILE A 240 -14.88 7.98 4.48
C ILE A 240 -15.84 7.77 5.65
N THR A 241 -15.67 6.69 6.41
CA THR A 241 -16.58 6.34 7.53
C THR A 241 -16.15 6.90 8.87
N ARG A 242 -14.90 7.35 8.99
CA ARG A 242 -14.23 7.81 10.23
C ARG A 242 -13.99 6.71 11.26
N GLU A 243 -14.25 5.46 10.92
CA GLU A 243 -13.95 4.32 11.78
C GLU A 243 -12.44 4.22 12.05
N VAL A 244 -12.08 3.95 13.29
CA VAL A 244 -10.69 3.77 13.73
C VAL A 244 -10.47 2.32 14.07
N ARG A 245 -9.38 1.75 13.56
CA ARG A 245 -8.92 0.42 13.91
C ARG A 245 -7.42 0.39 14.13
N GLN A 246 -6.96 -0.51 14.99
CA GLN A 246 -5.54 -0.76 15.15
C GLN A 246 -5.01 -1.58 13.96
N ALA A 247 -3.83 -1.22 13.46
CA ALA A 247 -3.11 -2.03 12.49
C ALA A 247 -2.60 -3.32 13.14
N GLU A 248 -2.66 -4.42 12.38
CA GLU A 248 -2.11 -5.72 12.80
C GLU A 248 -0.59 -5.76 12.74
#